data_34a3076aba699ddf79a6837db49822ff
#
_entry.id   34a3076aba699ddf79a6837db49822ff
#
_cell.length_a   1.000
_cell.length_b   1.000
_cell.length_c   1.000
_cell.angle_alpha   90.00
_cell.angle_beta   90.00
_cell.angle_gamma   90.00
#
_symmetry.space_group_name_H-M   'P 1'
#
loop_
_entity.id
_entity.type
_entity.pdbx_description
1 polymer ?
#
loop_
_entity_poly.entity_id
_entity_poly.type
_entity_poly.pdbx_seq_one_letter_code
_entity_poly.pdbx_strand_id
1 'polypeptide(L)'
;PSRRARIRSRISPTEYSLLCVATGEVFEDEGWSLDYPAYSVPSLIRTQYSQKQLILNADKGLYKYRSWLPMRRMLKCEATHATYKSEGLAKILGLQNLYITFNGYLPERGATMTTCSFKECEAYSVCARIDPEERRVMVVASAGNTARAFAKVCSDNNIKLLLVVPEENIGALWSDKPFNDCVKLIACKRGSDYYDAIA
;
A
#
# COMPACT_ATOMS: atom_id res chain seq x y z
N PRO A 1 18.55 1.81 39.46
CA PRO A 1 17.92 2.61 38.43
C PRO A 1 16.94 1.76 37.64
N SER A 2 15.66 1.97 37.90
CA SER A 2 14.56 1.19 37.32
C SER A 2 14.40 1.50 35.82
N ARG A 3 14.54 0.49 34.98
CA ARG A 3 14.10 0.54 33.58
C ARG A 3 12.57 0.66 33.58
N ARG A 4 12.05 1.86 33.43
CA ARG A 4 10.65 2.05 33.03
C ARG A 4 10.46 1.40 31.67
N ALA A 5 9.87 0.23 31.65
CA ALA A 5 9.35 -0.39 30.46
C ALA A 5 8.31 0.58 29.86
N ARG A 6 8.60 1.17 28.71
CA ARG A 6 7.60 1.83 27.89
C ARG A 6 6.64 0.73 27.40
N ILE A 7 5.50 0.65 28.05
CA ILE A 7 4.36 -0.10 27.51
C ILE A 7 3.92 0.68 26.26
N ARG A 8 4.54 0.37 25.12
CA ARG A 8 3.92 0.65 23.83
C ARG A 8 2.72 -0.28 23.77
N SER A 9 1.53 0.26 23.61
CA SER A 9 0.35 -0.51 23.22
C SER A 9 0.68 -1.14 21.86
N ARG A 10 1.24 -2.33 21.88
CA ARG A 10 1.39 -3.16 20.67
C ARG A 10 -0.02 -3.58 20.29
N ILE A 11 -0.62 -2.85 19.36
CA ILE A 11 -1.69 -3.43 18.56
C ILE A 11 -1.06 -4.70 17.99
N SER A 12 -1.56 -5.85 18.39
CA SER A 12 -1.04 -7.13 17.92
C SER A 12 -1.05 -7.10 16.39
N PRO A 13 0.09 -7.33 15.73
CA PRO A 13 0.11 -7.43 14.28
C PRO A 13 -0.86 -8.54 13.86
N THR A 14 -1.39 -8.45 12.65
CA THR A 14 -2.21 -9.51 12.09
C THR A 14 -1.43 -10.81 12.07
N GLU A 15 -1.98 -11.88 12.63
CA GLU A 15 -1.37 -13.20 12.57
C GLU A 15 -1.61 -13.82 11.19
N TYR A 16 -0.53 -14.01 10.45
CA TYR A 16 -0.55 -14.58 9.11
C TYR A 16 0.77 -15.28 8.80
N SER A 17 0.73 -16.14 7.81
CA SER A 17 1.91 -16.72 7.14
C SER A 17 1.79 -16.53 5.63
N LEU A 18 2.85 -16.85 4.91
CA LEU A 18 2.87 -16.83 3.46
C LEU A 18 2.86 -18.26 2.92
N LEU A 19 2.15 -18.47 1.81
CA LEU A 19 2.07 -19.73 1.08
C LEU A 19 2.65 -19.54 -0.32
N CYS A 20 3.65 -20.32 -0.68
CA CYS A 20 4.09 -20.45 -2.07
C CYS A 20 3.04 -21.26 -2.86
N VAL A 21 2.42 -20.62 -3.85
CA VAL A 21 1.34 -21.27 -4.62
C VAL A 21 1.83 -22.44 -5.46
N ALA A 22 3.07 -22.38 -5.94
CA ALA A 22 3.65 -23.43 -6.79
C ALA A 22 4.02 -24.70 -6.02
N THR A 23 4.53 -24.56 -4.78
CA THR A 23 5.02 -25.71 -3.99
C THR A 23 4.07 -26.15 -2.88
N GLY A 24 3.15 -25.27 -2.44
CA GLY A 24 2.32 -25.49 -1.27
C GLY A 24 3.02 -25.24 0.07
N GLU A 25 4.30 -24.83 0.04
CA GLU A 25 5.06 -24.57 1.25
C GLU A 25 4.62 -23.29 1.95
N VAL A 26 4.57 -23.32 3.28
CA VAL A 26 4.20 -22.21 4.14
C VAL A 26 5.45 -21.67 4.83
N PHE A 27 5.61 -20.35 4.86
CA PHE A 27 6.77 -19.70 5.45
C PHE A 27 6.39 -18.34 6.09
N GLU A 28 7.31 -17.83 6.92
CA GLU A 28 7.13 -16.55 7.60
C GLU A 28 7.46 -15.36 6.68
N ASP A 29 6.74 -14.26 6.86
CA ASP A 29 7.01 -13.01 6.15
C ASP A 29 8.10 -12.21 6.85
N GLU A 30 9.21 -12.00 6.17
CA GLU A 30 10.29 -11.12 6.62
C GLU A 30 10.03 -9.63 6.32
N GLY A 31 8.87 -9.31 5.72
CA GLY A 31 8.48 -7.95 5.34
C GLY A 31 8.92 -7.54 3.93
N TRP A 32 9.90 -8.24 3.35
CA TRP A 32 10.44 -8.01 2.01
C TRP A 32 10.25 -9.21 1.07
N SER A 33 9.55 -10.24 1.52
CA SER A 33 9.34 -11.44 0.71
C SER A 33 8.50 -11.12 -0.53
N LEU A 34 9.07 -11.36 -1.71
CA LEU A 34 8.41 -11.21 -3.00
C LEU A 34 8.07 -12.55 -3.63
N ASP A 35 8.81 -13.59 -3.27
CA ASP A 35 8.64 -14.99 -3.69
C ASP A 35 9.06 -15.95 -2.57
N TYR A 36 9.00 -17.24 -2.81
CA TYR A 36 9.47 -18.26 -1.87
C TYR A 36 10.98 -18.48 -2.02
N PRO A 37 11.80 -18.15 -1.00
CA PRO A 37 13.27 -18.13 -1.13
C PRO A 37 13.90 -19.49 -1.48
N ALA A 38 13.26 -20.60 -1.13
CA ALA A 38 13.76 -21.94 -1.39
C ALA A 38 13.33 -22.49 -2.77
N TYR A 39 12.59 -21.74 -3.56
CA TYR A 39 12.13 -22.15 -4.89
C TYR A 39 12.82 -21.32 -5.97
N SER A 40 13.49 -22.00 -6.91
CA SER A 40 14.31 -21.35 -7.93
C SER A 40 13.53 -20.65 -9.05
N VAL A 41 12.24 -20.91 -9.15
CA VAL A 41 11.35 -20.28 -10.16
C VAL A 41 10.45 -19.29 -9.46
N PRO A 42 10.31 -18.05 -9.96
CA PRO A 42 9.39 -17.08 -9.38
C PRO A 42 7.97 -17.65 -9.26
N SER A 43 7.35 -17.48 -8.10
CA SER A 43 6.03 -18.01 -7.80
C SER A 43 5.18 -16.97 -7.07
N LEU A 44 3.87 -17.03 -7.31
CA LEU A 44 2.93 -16.24 -6.53
C LEU A 44 2.96 -16.65 -5.05
N ILE A 45 2.90 -15.66 -4.19
CA ILE A 45 2.75 -15.82 -2.75
C ILE A 45 1.33 -15.43 -2.36
N ARG A 46 0.69 -16.26 -1.55
CA ARG A 46 -0.61 -15.98 -0.97
C ARG A 46 -0.52 -15.85 0.54
N THR A 47 -1.10 -14.81 1.10
CA THR A 47 -1.23 -14.66 2.55
C THR A 47 -2.26 -15.64 3.10
N GLN A 48 -1.91 -16.35 4.16
CA GLN A 48 -2.81 -17.19 4.95
C GLN A 48 -3.05 -16.52 6.30
N TYR A 49 -4.26 -16.04 6.53
CA TYR A 49 -4.64 -15.41 7.79
C TYR A 49 -5.12 -16.47 8.79
N SER A 50 -4.74 -16.33 10.06
CA SER A 50 -5.28 -17.13 11.16
C SER A 50 -6.79 -16.85 11.33
N GLN A 51 -7.18 -15.59 11.19
CA GLN A 51 -8.57 -15.15 11.23
C GLN A 51 -9.33 -15.61 9.98
N LYS A 52 -10.30 -16.53 10.13
CA LYS A 52 -11.05 -17.10 8.99
C LYS A 52 -12.27 -16.27 8.56
N GLN A 53 -12.70 -15.34 9.40
CA GLN A 53 -13.79 -14.41 9.09
C GLN A 53 -13.27 -12.97 9.16
N LEU A 54 -13.66 -12.13 8.20
CA LEU A 54 -13.32 -10.72 8.24
C LEU A 54 -14.04 -10.04 9.40
N ILE A 55 -13.27 -9.44 10.30
CA ILE A 55 -13.78 -8.60 11.37
C ILE A 55 -13.44 -7.16 11.01
N LEU A 56 -14.46 -6.32 10.88
CA LEU A 56 -14.29 -4.89 10.67
C LEU A 56 -13.89 -4.24 12.00
N ASN A 57 -12.79 -3.50 11.97
CA ASN A 57 -12.28 -2.77 13.12
C ASN A 57 -12.77 -1.32 13.13
N ALA A 58 -12.68 -0.66 14.27
CA ALA A 58 -13.06 0.75 14.43
C ALA A 58 -12.05 1.72 13.78
N ASP A 59 -10.97 1.22 13.18
CA ASP A 59 -9.96 2.02 12.51
C ASP A 59 -10.53 2.70 11.26
N LYS A 60 -9.92 3.83 10.88
CA LYS A 60 -10.27 4.54 9.65
C LYS A 60 -9.57 3.93 8.42
N GLY A 61 -10.12 4.22 7.26
CA GLY A 61 -9.51 3.88 5.98
C GLY A 61 -9.34 2.38 5.77
N LEU A 62 -8.23 2.02 5.14
CA LEU A 62 -7.88 0.63 4.83
C LEU A 62 -7.81 -0.25 6.08
N TYR A 63 -7.39 0.31 7.22
CA TYR A 63 -7.12 -0.46 8.43
C TYR A 63 -8.36 -0.95 9.16
N LYS A 64 -9.55 -0.52 8.77
CA LYS A 64 -10.78 -1.19 9.24
C LYS A 64 -10.84 -2.68 8.84
N TYR A 65 -10.07 -3.07 7.82
CA TYR A 65 -9.94 -4.46 7.33
C TYR A 65 -8.65 -5.14 7.82
N ARG A 66 -7.95 -4.60 8.82
CA ARG A 66 -6.63 -5.07 9.23
C ARG A 66 -6.55 -6.56 9.60
N SER A 67 -7.66 -7.19 10.01
CA SER A 67 -7.70 -8.63 10.27
C SER A 67 -7.35 -9.49 9.03
N TRP A 68 -7.45 -8.90 7.83
CA TRP A 68 -7.11 -9.50 6.55
C TRP A 68 -6.10 -8.66 5.75
N LEU A 69 -5.20 -7.98 6.44
CA LEU A 69 -4.07 -7.29 5.83
C LEU A 69 -2.76 -7.85 6.41
N PRO A 70 -1.75 -8.14 5.58
CA PRO A 70 -0.45 -8.63 6.04
C PRO A 70 0.34 -7.47 6.66
N MET A 71 0.14 -7.22 7.96
CA MET A 71 0.68 -6.05 8.64
C MET A 71 1.59 -6.44 9.81
N ARG A 72 2.72 -5.76 9.93
CA ARG A 72 3.64 -5.82 11.07
C ARG A 72 3.59 -4.55 11.93
N ARG A 73 3.03 -3.46 11.38
CA ARG A 73 2.83 -2.19 12.09
C ARG A 73 1.64 -1.42 11.54
N MET A 74 1.12 -0.50 12.34
CA MET A 74 0.16 0.50 11.89
C MET A 74 0.89 1.74 11.36
N LEU A 75 0.50 2.22 10.20
CA LEU A 75 0.94 3.49 9.64
C LEU A 75 -0.14 4.56 9.87
N LYS A 76 0.23 5.83 9.75
CA LYS A 76 -0.74 6.91 9.62
C LYS A 76 -1.46 6.74 8.28
N CYS A 77 -2.70 6.28 8.31
CA CYS A 77 -3.51 5.98 7.13
C CYS A 77 -4.84 6.74 7.19
N GLU A 78 -5.07 7.57 6.21
CA GLU A 78 -6.33 8.30 6.01
C GLU A 78 -7.03 7.89 4.72
N ALA A 79 -6.45 6.95 3.96
CA ALA A 79 -6.97 6.48 2.69
C ALA A 79 -8.28 5.71 2.88
N THR A 80 -9.36 6.31 2.47
CA THR A 80 -10.69 5.70 2.49
C THR A 80 -11.30 5.78 1.10
N HIS A 81 -11.79 4.65 0.60
CA HIS A 81 -12.64 4.61 -0.59
C HIS A 81 -14.11 4.69 -0.18
N ALA A 82 -14.99 5.09 -1.08
CA ALA A 82 -16.43 5.05 -0.88
C ALA A 82 -17.08 4.12 -1.90
N THR A 83 -17.96 3.24 -1.41
CA THR A 83 -18.81 2.42 -2.27
C THR A 83 -20.26 2.82 -2.04
N TYR A 84 -20.95 3.17 -3.10
CA TYR A 84 -22.34 3.62 -3.02
C TYR A 84 -23.17 3.16 -4.21
N LYS A 85 -24.48 3.01 -4.00
CA LYS A 85 -25.43 2.75 -5.08
C LYS A 85 -25.64 4.04 -5.88
N SER A 86 -25.43 3.98 -7.19
CA SER A 86 -25.60 5.12 -8.09
C SER A 86 -26.98 5.10 -8.73
N GLU A 87 -27.91 5.87 -8.22
CA GLU A 87 -29.27 5.92 -8.74
C GLU A 87 -29.36 6.67 -10.08
N GLY A 88 -28.68 7.83 -10.18
CA GLY A 88 -28.73 8.66 -11.38
C GLY A 88 -28.14 7.97 -12.61
N LEU A 89 -26.92 7.46 -12.50
CA LEU A 89 -26.28 6.75 -13.60
C LEU A 89 -26.98 5.42 -13.91
N ALA A 90 -27.43 4.71 -12.89
CA ALA A 90 -28.21 3.49 -13.04
C ALA A 90 -29.48 3.72 -13.90
N LYS A 91 -30.21 4.81 -13.63
CA LYS A 91 -31.39 5.19 -14.41
C LYS A 91 -31.05 5.46 -15.89
N ILE A 92 -29.97 6.20 -16.15
CA ILE A 92 -29.52 6.53 -17.51
C ILE A 92 -29.14 5.25 -18.28
N LEU A 93 -28.47 4.30 -17.60
CA LEU A 93 -28.02 3.05 -18.19
C LEU A 93 -29.07 1.92 -18.18
N GLY A 94 -30.25 2.15 -17.62
CA GLY A 94 -31.28 1.10 -17.47
C GLY A 94 -30.92 -0.01 -16.50
N LEU A 95 -30.02 0.24 -15.52
CA LEU A 95 -29.56 -0.74 -14.56
C LEU A 95 -30.29 -0.59 -13.22
N GLN A 96 -30.65 -1.71 -12.58
CA GLN A 96 -31.32 -1.70 -11.28
C GLN A 96 -30.36 -1.63 -10.09
N ASN A 97 -29.18 -2.25 -10.24
CA ASN A 97 -28.20 -2.42 -9.17
C ASN A 97 -26.81 -2.02 -9.63
N LEU A 98 -26.59 -0.72 -9.81
CA LEU A 98 -25.28 -0.15 -10.12
C LEU A 98 -24.64 0.37 -8.83
N TYR A 99 -23.47 -0.20 -8.47
CA TYR A 99 -22.63 0.30 -7.39
C TYR A 99 -21.33 0.85 -7.95
N ILE A 100 -20.88 1.96 -7.39
CA ILE A 100 -19.61 2.61 -7.74
C ILE A 100 -18.70 2.55 -6.52
N THR A 101 -17.50 1.99 -6.71
CA THR A 101 -16.41 2.10 -5.73
C THR A 101 -15.46 3.18 -6.22
N PHE A 102 -15.42 4.29 -5.49
CA PHE A 102 -14.66 5.48 -5.84
C PHE A 102 -13.36 5.56 -5.03
N ASN A 103 -12.22 5.55 -5.72
CA ASN A 103 -10.88 5.62 -5.15
C ASN A 103 -10.25 6.99 -5.41
N GLY A 104 -10.84 8.03 -4.88
CA GLY A 104 -10.39 9.39 -5.07
C GLY A 104 -10.73 10.28 -3.88
N TYR A 105 -10.81 11.57 -4.12
CA TYR A 105 -11.14 12.56 -3.11
C TYR A 105 -12.57 13.07 -3.31
N LEU A 106 -13.49 12.59 -2.49
CA LEU A 106 -14.92 12.93 -2.48
C LEU A 106 -15.41 12.86 -1.02
N PRO A 107 -14.98 13.80 -0.16
CA PRO A 107 -15.17 13.73 1.29
C PRO A 107 -16.66 13.69 1.70
N GLU A 108 -17.56 14.29 0.95
CA GLU A 108 -19.00 14.24 1.18
C GLU A 108 -19.59 12.82 1.06
N ARG A 109 -18.87 11.91 0.39
CA ARG A 109 -19.17 10.47 0.32
C ARG A 109 -18.24 9.61 1.15
N GLY A 110 -17.32 10.23 1.89
CA GLY A 110 -16.35 9.55 2.73
C GLY A 110 -15.10 9.03 2.00
N ALA A 111 -14.90 9.38 0.72
CA ALA A 111 -13.67 9.03 0.01
C ALA A 111 -12.59 10.10 0.24
N THR A 112 -11.42 9.70 0.73
CA THR A 112 -10.35 10.62 1.16
C THR A 112 -8.97 10.27 0.59
N MET A 113 -8.92 9.56 -0.54
CA MET A 113 -7.65 9.22 -1.20
C MET A 113 -7.14 10.42 -1.99
N THR A 114 -6.14 11.13 -1.46
CA THR A 114 -5.60 12.34 -2.12
C THR A 114 -4.72 12.03 -3.34
N THR A 115 -4.21 10.81 -3.48
CA THR A 115 -3.54 10.38 -4.72
C THR A 115 -4.51 10.04 -5.86
N CYS A 116 -5.81 10.00 -5.58
CA CYS A 116 -6.86 9.61 -6.53
C CYS A 116 -6.62 8.26 -7.22
N SER A 117 -5.99 7.32 -6.51
CA SER A 117 -5.68 5.99 -7.02
C SER A 117 -5.73 4.92 -5.93
N PHE A 118 -6.30 3.75 -6.24
CA PHE A 118 -6.28 2.58 -5.35
C PHE A 118 -4.85 2.09 -5.03
N LYS A 119 -3.85 2.53 -5.79
CA LYS A 119 -2.43 2.27 -5.49
C LYS A 119 -2.01 2.81 -4.12
N GLU A 120 -2.76 3.77 -3.57
CA GLU A 120 -2.54 4.22 -2.20
C GLU A 120 -2.80 3.10 -1.18
N CYS A 121 -3.81 2.25 -1.39
CA CYS A 121 -4.06 1.07 -0.55
C CYS A 121 -2.92 0.04 -0.65
N GLU A 122 -2.40 -0.18 -1.86
CA GLU A 122 -1.23 -1.04 -2.08
C GLU A 122 -0.02 -0.53 -1.32
N ALA A 123 0.30 0.76 -1.44
CA ALA A 123 1.43 1.37 -0.75
C ALA A 123 1.32 1.25 0.78
N TYR A 124 0.14 1.47 1.36
CA TYR A 124 -0.08 1.25 2.80
C TYR A 124 0.11 -0.21 3.19
N SER A 125 -0.40 -1.15 2.41
CA SER A 125 -0.27 -2.58 2.69
C SER A 125 1.19 -3.03 2.64
N VAL A 126 1.93 -2.65 1.61
CA VAL A 126 3.35 -2.99 1.46
C VAL A 126 4.19 -2.35 2.57
N CYS A 127 4.03 -1.04 2.81
CA CYS A 127 4.82 -0.32 3.81
C CYS A 127 4.51 -0.78 5.26
N ALA A 128 3.30 -1.28 5.54
CA ALA A 128 2.94 -1.80 6.85
C ALA A 128 3.60 -3.16 7.16
N ARG A 129 4.11 -3.88 6.16
CA ARG A 129 4.88 -5.13 6.35
C ARG A 129 6.32 -4.86 6.81
N ILE A 130 6.87 -3.69 6.47
CA ILE A 130 8.26 -3.34 6.76
C ILE A 130 8.44 -3.10 8.26
N ASP A 131 9.47 -3.73 8.84
CA ASP A 131 9.81 -3.53 10.24
C ASP A 131 10.14 -2.06 10.53
N PRO A 132 9.69 -1.47 11.66
CA PRO A 132 10.07 -0.11 12.05
C PRO A 132 11.58 0.13 12.16
N GLU A 133 12.34 -0.93 12.51
CA GLU A 133 13.80 -0.88 12.65
C GLU A 133 14.55 -1.14 11.33
N GLU A 134 13.81 -1.34 10.23
CA GLU A 134 14.42 -1.57 8.91
C GLU A 134 15.22 -0.35 8.45
N ARG A 135 16.46 -0.61 8.05
CA ARG A 135 17.41 0.45 7.62
C ARG A 135 17.58 0.52 6.11
N ARG A 136 17.19 -0.53 5.39
CA ARG A 136 17.25 -0.53 3.93
C ARG A 136 16.33 0.55 3.35
N VAL A 137 16.69 1.07 2.20
CA VAL A 137 15.89 2.03 1.45
C VAL A 137 14.98 1.26 0.52
N MET A 138 13.69 1.55 0.56
CA MET A 138 12.76 1.01 -0.42
C MET A 138 13.04 1.67 -1.79
N VAL A 139 13.10 0.87 -2.83
CA VAL A 139 13.24 1.36 -4.21
C VAL A 139 11.96 1.03 -4.97
N VAL A 140 11.39 2.00 -5.62
CA VAL A 140 10.18 1.85 -6.46
C VAL A 140 10.44 2.47 -7.81
N ALA A 141 10.42 1.65 -8.85
CA ALA A 141 10.44 2.08 -10.23
C ALA A 141 9.01 2.14 -10.76
N SER A 142 8.56 3.30 -11.23
CA SER A 142 7.19 3.46 -11.74
C SER A 142 7.01 4.78 -12.48
N ALA A 143 6.22 4.74 -13.53
CA ALA A 143 5.90 5.90 -14.36
C ALA A 143 4.61 6.66 -13.95
N GLY A 144 3.98 6.35 -12.80
CA GLY A 144 2.68 6.95 -12.52
C GLY A 144 2.11 6.68 -11.12
N ASN A 145 0.92 6.12 -11.05
CA ASN A 145 0.12 5.99 -9.82
C ASN A 145 0.82 5.28 -8.67
N THR A 146 1.61 4.24 -8.97
CA THR A 146 2.37 3.51 -7.94
C THR A 146 3.44 4.41 -7.33
N ALA A 147 4.26 5.10 -8.14
CA ALA A 147 5.26 6.03 -7.64
C ALA A 147 4.63 7.12 -6.77
N ARG A 148 3.52 7.73 -7.21
CA ARG A 148 2.80 8.76 -6.46
C ARG A 148 2.25 8.24 -5.13
N ALA A 149 1.67 7.04 -5.11
CA ALA A 149 1.13 6.42 -3.92
C ALA A 149 2.22 6.12 -2.89
N PHE A 150 3.32 5.48 -3.32
CA PHE A 150 4.45 5.21 -2.42
C PHE A 150 5.12 6.49 -1.94
N ALA A 151 5.29 7.51 -2.81
CA ALA A 151 5.80 8.82 -2.40
C ALA A 151 4.99 9.42 -1.25
N LYS A 152 3.65 9.46 -1.39
CA LYS A 152 2.75 9.96 -0.34
C LYS A 152 2.86 9.15 0.95
N VAL A 153 2.69 7.82 0.88
CA VAL A 153 2.67 6.97 2.07
C VAL A 153 4.00 6.99 2.80
N CYS A 154 5.12 6.92 2.09
CA CYS A 154 6.46 6.99 2.66
C CYS A 154 6.74 8.36 3.27
N SER A 155 6.36 9.45 2.58
CA SER A 155 6.49 10.81 3.08
C SER A 155 5.71 11.02 4.38
N ASP A 156 4.44 10.60 4.45
CA ASP A 156 3.59 10.76 5.61
C ASP A 156 4.03 9.91 6.82
N ASN A 157 4.79 8.84 6.58
CA ASN A 157 5.21 7.89 7.61
C ASN A 157 6.73 7.85 7.84
N ASN A 158 7.48 8.79 7.24
CA ASN A 158 8.94 8.90 7.36
C ASN A 158 9.67 7.59 6.99
N ILE A 159 9.25 6.94 5.91
CA ILE A 159 9.87 5.73 5.37
C ILE A 159 10.84 6.14 4.25
N LYS A 160 12.08 5.64 4.30
CA LYS A 160 13.07 5.95 3.27
C LYS A 160 12.67 5.34 1.94
N LEU A 161 12.52 6.19 0.93
CA LEU A 161 12.11 5.81 -0.41
C LEU A 161 13.01 6.44 -1.46
N LEU A 162 13.46 5.63 -2.40
CA LEU A 162 14.05 6.07 -3.66
C LEU A 162 13.07 5.75 -4.79
N LEU A 163 12.60 6.78 -5.47
CA LEU A 163 11.80 6.64 -6.68
C LEU A 163 12.69 6.71 -7.91
N VAL A 164 12.48 5.80 -8.84
CA VAL A 164 13.10 5.83 -10.17
C VAL A 164 11.98 6.00 -11.20
N VAL A 165 12.02 7.12 -11.92
CA VAL A 165 10.90 7.55 -12.78
C VAL A 165 11.46 8.03 -14.11
N PRO A 166 10.88 7.67 -15.27
CA PRO A 166 11.23 8.30 -16.53
C PRO A 166 11.03 9.82 -16.45
N GLU A 167 11.95 10.62 -16.97
CA GLU A 167 11.90 12.10 -16.88
C GLU A 167 10.55 12.65 -17.35
N GLU A 168 10.01 12.11 -18.42
CA GLU A 168 8.74 12.55 -19.00
C GLU A 168 7.52 12.30 -18.09
N ASN A 169 7.66 11.40 -17.08
CA ASN A 169 6.61 11.04 -16.16
C ASN A 169 6.68 11.76 -14.80
N ILE A 170 7.65 12.66 -14.59
CA ILE A 170 7.78 13.39 -13.32
C ILE A 170 6.49 14.15 -12.98
N GLY A 171 5.81 14.70 -13.98
CA GLY A 171 4.52 15.39 -13.79
C GLY A 171 3.39 14.49 -13.25
N ALA A 172 3.52 13.17 -13.33
CA ALA A 172 2.58 12.23 -12.74
C ALA A 172 2.71 12.12 -11.21
N LEU A 173 3.78 12.66 -10.63
CA LEU A 173 4.04 12.68 -9.19
C LEU A 173 3.42 13.89 -8.48
N TRP A 174 2.34 14.43 -9.01
CA TRP A 174 1.61 15.52 -8.37
C TRP A 174 1.14 15.13 -6.95
N SER A 175 1.12 16.10 -6.05
CA SER A 175 0.72 15.93 -4.66
C SER A 175 0.07 17.22 -4.14
N ASP A 176 -0.79 17.08 -3.14
CA ASP A 176 -1.42 18.20 -2.43
C ASP A 176 -0.44 18.97 -1.53
N LYS A 177 0.70 18.36 -1.21
CA LYS A 177 1.79 18.95 -0.42
C LYS A 177 3.15 18.41 -0.86
N PRO A 178 4.26 19.14 -0.62
CA PRO A 178 5.59 18.62 -0.90
C PRO A 178 5.88 17.31 -0.16
N PHE A 179 6.62 16.42 -0.80
CA PHE A 179 7.11 15.20 -0.15
C PHE A 179 8.23 15.53 0.85
N ASN A 180 8.29 14.78 1.94
CA ASN A 180 9.34 14.91 2.96
C ASN A 180 10.69 14.41 2.42
N ASP A 181 11.77 14.82 3.10
CA ASP A 181 13.15 14.49 2.71
C ASP A 181 13.49 13.00 2.68
N CYS A 182 12.67 12.16 3.31
CA CYS A 182 12.81 10.70 3.25
C CYS A 182 12.49 10.12 1.87
N VAL A 183 11.84 10.88 0.99
CA VAL A 183 11.56 10.52 -0.41
C VAL A 183 12.58 11.18 -1.32
N LYS A 184 13.34 10.37 -2.03
CA LYS A 184 14.31 10.83 -3.04
C LYS A 184 13.85 10.36 -4.42
N LEU A 185 14.14 11.15 -5.44
CA LEU A 185 13.77 10.92 -6.83
C LEU A 185 15.01 10.86 -7.71
N ILE A 186 15.09 9.83 -8.53
CA ILE A 186 15.98 9.76 -9.69
C ILE A 186 15.12 9.79 -10.95
N ALA A 187 15.36 10.76 -11.80
CA ALA A 187 14.81 10.80 -13.14
C ALA A 187 15.72 10.01 -14.09
N CYS A 188 15.18 9.03 -14.80
CA CYS A 188 15.90 8.38 -15.88
C CYS A 188 16.08 9.36 -17.04
N LYS A 189 17.13 9.16 -17.82
CA LYS A 189 17.44 9.98 -18.98
C LYS A 189 16.22 10.13 -19.88
N ARG A 190 16.09 11.30 -20.51
CA ARG A 190 15.03 11.58 -21.49
C ARG A 190 14.99 10.51 -22.60
N GLY A 191 13.81 10.05 -22.92
CA GLY A 191 13.57 8.95 -23.85
C GLY A 191 13.65 7.55 -23.26
N SER A 192 13.92 7.44 -21.94
CA SER A 192 13.78 6.18 -21.21
C SER A 192 12.31 5.87 -20.96
N ASP A 193 11.98 4.58 -20.99
CA ASP A 193 10.65 4.12 -20.68
C ASP A 193 10.54 3.50 -19.25
N TYR A 194 9.41 2.90 -18.97
CA TYR A 194 9.18 2.22 -17.69
C TYR A 194 10.15 1.06 -17.44
N TYR A 195 10.53 0.31 -18.48
CA TYR A 195 11.44 -0.85 -18.35
C TYR A 195 12.87 -0.40 -18.06
N ASP A 196 13.28 0.73 -18.64
CA ASP A 196 14.58 1.34 -18.32
C ASP A 196 14.66 1.79 -16.85
N ALA A 197 13.53 2.21 -16.27
CA ALA A 197 13.48 2.60 -14.87
C ALA A 197 13.55 1.39 -13.91
N ILE A 198 13.20 0.19 -14.37
CA ILE A 198 13.26 -1.06 -13.59
C ILE A 198 14.65 -1.69 -13.67
N ALA A 199 15.34 -1.58 -14.81
CA ALA A 199 16.66 -2.18 -15.06
C ALA A 199 17.77 -1.53 -14.22
#